data_4aee1ec652ae4048203555578026ce9a
#
_entry.id   4aee1ec652ae4048203555578026ce9a
#
_cell.length_a   1.000
_cell.length_b   1.000
_cell.length_c   1.000
_cell.angle_alpha   90.00
_cell.angle_beta   90.00
_cell.angle_gamma   90.00
#
_symmetry.space_group_name_H-M   'P 1'
#
loop_
_entity.id
_entity.type
_entity.pdbx_description
1 polymer ?
#
loop_
_entity_poly.entity_id
_entity_poly.type
_entity_poly.pdbx_seq_one_letter_code
_entity_poly.pdbx_strand_id
1 'polypeptide(L)'
;MRIGELARELGVTPHAVRFYEKAGWLPQPGRAENGYREYEAADLDHLRLLVDLRRLDLPLDSAARLASWCHSGHCEQTSMALPQQLAQRRVEIAERIAGLQALDARLASLEQHLQTGQPRLAAELPMIAADAGPCCAAAAAVEDVSAGCACCASSLG
;
A
#
# COMPACT_ATOMS: atom_id res chain seq x y z
N MET A 1 -14.30 -29.94 3.48
CA MET A 1 -15.21 -28.89 2.91
C MET A 1 -14.79 -28.53 1.50
N ARG A 2 -15.69 -27.92 0.71
CA ARG A 2 -15.37 -27.47 -0.68
C ARG A 2 -14.78 -26.05 -0.67
N ILE A 3 -14.04 -25.71 -1.74
CA ILE A 3 -13.38 -24.41 -1.89
C ILE A 3 -14.32 -23.20 -1.73
N GLY A 4 -15.58 -23.31 -2.18
CA GLY A 4 -16.57 -22.23 -2.04
C GLY A 4 -17.03 -22.01 -0.60
N GLU A 5 -17.09 -23.06 0.20
CA GLU A 5 -17.43 -22.99 1.62
C GLU A 5 -16.28 -22.38 2.40
N LEU A 6 -15.06 -22.87 2.15
CA LEU A 6 -13.82 -22.35 2.71
C LEU A 6 -13.64 -20.85 2.44
N ALA A 7 -13.81 -20.45 1.18
CA ALA A 7 -13.68 -19.06 0.77
C ALA A 7 -14.71 -18.15 1.43
N ARG A 8 -15.96 -18.61 1.56
CA ARG A 8 -17.04 -17.87 2.22
C ARG A 8 -16.75 -17.67 3.70
N GLU A 9 -16.29 -18.72 4.38
CA GLU A 9 -15.99 -18.68 5.81
C GLU A 9 -14.85 -17.71 6.14
N LEU A 10 -13.86 -17.62 5.24
CA LEU A 10 -12.71 -16.73 5.38
C LEU A 10 -12.96 -15.30 4.84
N GLY A 11 -14.08 -15.08 4.17
CA GLY A 11 -14.38 -13.79 3.52
C GLY A 11 -13.43 -13.46 2.36
N VAL A 12 -12.95 -14.49 1.65
CA VAL A 12 -12.08 -14.37 0.49
C VAL A 12 -12.73 -14.96 -0.76
N THR A 13 -12.15 -14.74 -1.93
CA THR A 13 -12.64 -15.36 -3.17
C THR A 13 -12.05 -16.77 -3.37
N PRO A 14 -12.77 -17.70 -4.02
CA PRO A 14 -12.19 -18.99 -4.43
C PRO A 14 -10.93 -18.84 -5.30
N HIS A 15 -10.83 -17.73 -6.03
CA HIS A 15 -9.63 -17.42 -6.80
C HIS A 15 -8.42 -17.14 -5.90
N ALA A 16 -8.61 -16.42 -4.81
CA ALA A 16 -7.55 -16.17 -3.83
C ALA A 16 -7.05 -17.47 -3.18
N VAL A 17 -7.95 -18.38 -2.83
CA VAL A 17 -7.57 -19.71 -2.30
C VAL A 17 -6.71 -20.49 -3.30
N ARG A 18 -7.13 -20.55 -4.58
CA ARG A 18 -6.32 -21.20 -5.64
C ARG A 18 -4.97 -20.54 -5.86
N PHE A 19 -4.91 -19.22 -5.69
CA PHE A 19 -3.66 -18.50 -5.76
C PHE A 19 -2.70 -18.92 -4.63
N TYR A 20 -3.19 -19.04 -3.40
CA TYR A 20 -2.39 -19.51 -2.27
C TYR A 20 -1.91 -20.95 -2.43
N GLU A 21 -2.76 -21.85 -2.98
CA GLU A 21 -2.35 -23.21 -3.35
C GLU A 21 -1.24 -23.20 -4.39
N LYS A 22 -1.44 -22.44 -5.48
CA LYS A 22 -0.47 -22.37 -6.59
C LYS A 22 0.87 -21.78 -6.17
N ALA A 23 0.84 -20.82 -5.23
CA ALA A 23 2.02 -20.21 -4.67
C ALA A 23 2.74 -21.11 -3.64
N GLY A 24 2.15 -22.25 -3.27
CA GLY A 24 2.71 -23.17 -2.27
C GLY A 24 2.53 -22.71 -0.81
N TRP A 25 1.69 -21.72 -0.59
CA TRP A 25 1.40 -21.18 0.76
C TRP A 25 0.26 -21.92 1.48
N LEU A 26 -0.45 -22.76 0.78
CA LEU A 26 -1.39 -23.71 1.32
C LEU A 26 -0.94 -25.12 0.91
N PRO A 27 -0.92 -26.10 1.82
CA PRO A 27 -0.71 -27.50 1.45
C PRO A 27 -1.70 -27.92 0.35
N GLN A 28 -1.27 -28.85 -0.50
CA GLN A 28 -2.19 -29.33 -1.54
C GLN A 28 -3.35 -30.09 -0.88
N PRO A 29 -4.59 -29.65 -1.09
CA PRO A 29 -5.75 -30.30 -0.50
C PRO A 29 -5.92 -31.71 -1.04
N GLY A 30 -6.49 -32.57 -0.21
CA GLY A 30 -6.95 -33.88 -0.64
C GLY A 30 -7.93 -33.80 -1.79
N ARG A 31 -8.14 -34.93 -2.47
CA ARG A 31 -9.20 -35.03 -3.48
C ARG A 31 -10.20 -36.09 -3.02
N ALA A 32 -11.47 -35.73 -3.06
CA ALA A 32 -12.56 -36.67 -2.86
C ALA A 32 -12.63 -37.68 -4.04
N GLU A 33 -13.36 -38.78 -3.88
CA GLU A 33 -13.56 -39.82 -4.91
C GLU A 33 -14.07 -39.25 -6.25
N ASN A 34 -14.81 -38.14 -6.21
CA ASN A 34 -15.31 -37.44 -7.37
C ASN A 34 -14.28 -36.47 -8.02
N GLY A 35 -13.01 -36.47 -7.55
CA GLY A 35 -11.92 -35.67 -8.09
C GLY A 35 -11.92 -34.21 -7.65
N TYR A 36 -12.92 -33.74 -6.87
CA TYR A 36 -12.94 -32.36 -6.36
C TYR A 36 -11.99 -32.20 -5.17
N ARG A 37 -11.43 -30.98 -5.06
CA ARG A 37 -10.60 -30.59 -3.90
C ARG A 37 -11.41 -30.62 -2.63
N GLU A 38 -10.87 -31.25 -1.61
CA GLU A 38 -11.44 -31.30 -0.28
C GLU A 38 -10.46 -30.74 0.73
N TYR A 39 -10.95 -29.78 1.53
CA TYR A 39 -10.16 -29.08 2.54
C TYR A 39 -10.55 -29.54 3.91
N GLU A 40 -9.58 -29.72 4.76
CA GLU A 40 -9.73 -30.12 6.16
C GLU A 40 -9.85 -28.89 7.07
N ALA A 41 -10.14 -29.15 8.36
CA ALA A 41 -10.18 -28.09 9.36
C ALA A 41 -8.80 -27.41 9.54
N ALA A 42 -7.74 -28.18 9.45
CA ALA A 42 -6.36 -27.68 9.51
C ALA A 42 -6.04 -26.69 8.37
N ASP A 43 -6.55 -26.93 7.17
CA ASP A 43 -6.39 -26.02 6.02
C ASP A 43 -7.14 -24.70 6.26
N LEU A 44 -8.34 -24.79 6.87
CA LEU A 44 -9.12 -23.62 7.25
C LEU A 44 -8.38 -22.76 8.27
N ASP A 45 -7.84 -23.36 9.33
CA ASP A 45 -7.12 -22.65 10.39
C ASP A 45 -5.82 -22.01 9.84
N HIS A 46 -5.12 -22.73 8.98
CA HIS A 46 -3.93 -22.20 8.29
C HIS A 46 -4.26 -20.97 7.44
N LEU A 47 -5.27 -21.08 6.58
CA LEU A 47 -5.70 -19.97 5.74
C LEU A 47 -6.30 -18.82 6.55
N ARG A 48 -7.00 -19.10 7.64
CA ARG A 48 -7.53 -18.06 8.54
C ARG A 48 -6.40 -17.21 9.09
N LEU A 49 -5.36 -17.85 9.63
CA LEU A 49 -4.18 -17.14 10.13
C LEU A 49 -3.49 -16.32 9.03
N LEU A 50 -3.30 -16.90 7.85
CA LEU A 50 -2.71 -16.17 6.71
C LEU A 50 -3.54 -14.94 6.32
N VAL A 51 -4.86 -15.07 6.22
CA VAL A 51 -5.76 -13.97 5.88
C VAL A 51 -5.75 -12.90 6.97
N ASP A 52 -5.75 -13.28 8.24
CA ASP A 52 -5.75 -12.34 9.36
C ASP A 52 -4.42 -11.56 9.43
N LEU A 53 -3.29 -12.21 9.20
CA LEU A 53 -1.99 -11.54 9.08
C LEU A 53 -1.96 -10.58 7.89
N ARG A 54 -2.61 -10.92 6.77
CA ARG A 54 -2.76 -10.03 5.62
C ARG A 54 -3.65 -8.82 5.92
N ARG A 55 -4.69 -8.97 6.74
CA ARG A 55 -5.53 -7.86 7.21
C ARG A 55 -4.77 -6.88 8.10
N LEU A 56 -3.70 -7.34 8.76
CA LEU A 56 -2.74 -6.48 9.45
C LEU A 56 -1.71 -5.85 8.50
N ASP A 57 -1.91 -6.00 7.20
CA ASP A 57 -1.09 -5.41 6.14
C ASP A 57 0.37 -5.94 6.13
N LEU A 58 0.60 -7.13 6.70
CA LEU A 58 1.90 -7.79 6.59
C LEU A 58 2.17 -8.20 5.13
N PRO A 59 3.42 -8.14 4.67
CA PRO A 59 3.80 -8.70 3.37
C PRO A 59 3.37 -10.17 3.25
N LEU A 60 2.91 -10.56 2.07
CA LEU A 60 2.30 -11.88 1.86
C LEU A 60 3.28 -13.02 2.16
N ASP A 61 4.56 -12.89 1.78
CA ASP A 61 5.58 -13.89 2.09
C ASP A 61 5.81 -14.07 3.60
N SER A 62 5.77 -12.97 4.35
CA SER A 62 5.88 -13.00 5.81
C SER A 62 4.66 -13.65 6.44
N ALA A 63 3.46 -13.29 6.00
CA ALA A 63 2.22 -13.87 6.47
C ALA A 63 2.14 -15.38 6.18
N ALA A 64 2.51 -15.80 4.97
CA ALA A 64 2.53 -17.20 4.56
C ALA A 64 3.52 -18.02 5.38
N ARG A 65 4.73 -17.51 5.59
CA ARG A 65 5.75 -18.16 6.41
C ARG A 65 5.32 -18.34 7.85
N LEU A 66 4.74 -17.30 8.46
CA LEU A 66 4.23 -17.36 9.83
C LEU A 66 3.08 -18.38 9.95
N ALA A 67 2.15 -18.37 9.02
CA ALA A 67 1.05 -19.34 8.98
C ALA A 67 1.55 -20.78 8.81
N SER A 68 2.54 -21.00 7.93
CA SER A 68 3.15 -22.30 7.70
C SER A 68 3.87 -22.85 8.94
N TRP A 69 4.58 -22.01 9.68
CA TRP A 69 5.21 -22.42 10.94
C TRP A 69 4.19 -22.87 11.99
N CYS A 70 3.08 -22.16 12.12
CA CYS A 70 2.01 -22.57 13.02
C CYS A 70 1.39 -23.90 12.59
N HIS A 71 1.13 -24.08 11.30
CA HIS A 71 0.56 -25.32 10.76
C HIS A 71 1.48 -26.54 10.96
N SER A 72 2.79 -26.36 10.82
CA SER A 72 3.80 -27.42 10.99
C SER A 72 4.20 -27.66 12.46
N GLY A 73 3.53 -27.05 13.44
CA GLY A 73 3.82 -27.20 14.86
C GLY A 73 5.02 -26.39 15.37
N HIS A 74 5.58 -25.51 14.53
CA HIS A 74 6.69 -24.62 14.89
C HIS A 74 6.18 -23.29 15.50
N CYS A 75 5.27 -23.38 16.48
CA CYS A 75 4.67 -22.19 17.11
C CYS A 75 5.70 -21.30 17.81
N GLU A 76 6.81 -21.86 18.27
CA GLU A 76 7.88 -21.09 18.93
C GLU A 76 8.52 -20.09 17.94
N GLN A 77 8.83 -20.50 16.71
CA GLN A 77 9.37 -19.64 15.67
C GLN A 77 8.40 -18.50 15.32
N THR A 78 7.10 -18.80 15.26
CA THR A 78 6.08 -17.79 15.03
C THR A 78 6.00 -16.81 16.20
N SER A 79 6.04 -17.32 17.43
CA SER A 79 6.00 -16.49 18.64
C SER A 79 7.20 -15.54 18.75
N MET A 80 8.35 -15.93 18.22
CA MET A 80 9.54 -15.09 18.19
C MET A 80 9.52 -14.09 17.03
N ALA A 81 9.07 -14.50 15.85
CA ALA A 81 9.14 -13.68 14.65
C ALA A 81 7.98 -12.68 14.52
N LEU A 82 6.77 -13.06 14.95
CA LEU A 82 5.58 -12.23 14.81
C LEU A 82 5.69 -10.88 15.53
N PRO A 83 6.16 -10.77 16.78
CA PRO A 83 6.30 -9.47 17.44
C PRO A 83 7.23 -8.53 16.69
N GLN A 84 8.32 -9.03 16.13
CA GLN A 84 9.26 -8.23 15.34
C GLN A 84 8.62 -7.72 14.04
N GLN A 85 7.86 -8.57 13.33
CA GLN A 85 7.14 -8.18 12.12
C GLN A 85 6.08 -7.12 12.43
N LEU A 86 5.35 -7.26 13.51
CA LEU A 86 4.36 -6.28 13.95
C LEU A 86 5.01 -4.95 14.36
N ALA A 87 6.13 -4.99 15.09
CA ALA A 87 6.87 -3.80 15.47
C ALA A 87 7.39 -3.05 14.23
N GLN A 88 7.99 -3.76 13.29
CA GLN A 88 8.45 -3.19 12.03
C GLN A 88 7.29 -2.53 11.26
N ARG A 89 6.16 -3.22 11.16
CA ARG A 89 4.99 -2.68 10.46
C ARG A 89 4.43 -1.42 11.11
N ARG A 90 4.44 -1.38 12.45
CA ARG A 90 4.02 -0.17 13.19
C ARG A 90 4.94 1.02 12.90
N VAL A 91 6.25 0.80 12.78
CA VAL A 91 7.21 1.86 12.40
C VAL A 91 6.89 2.40 11.01
N GLU A 92 6.72 1.51 10.02
CA GLU A 92 6.37 1.89 8.64
C GLU A 92 5.06 2.70 8.57
N ILE A 93 4.05 2.29 9.33
CA ILE A 93 2.78 3.01 9.44
C ILE A 93 2.99 4.40 10.06
N ALA A 94 3.79 4.50 11.13
CA ALA A 94 4.07 5.77 11.79
C ALA A 94 4.81 6.74 10.85
N GLU A 95 5.79 6.27 10.10
CA GLU A 95 6.50 7.04 9.07
C GLU A 95 5.56 7.54 7.97
N ARG A 96 4.65 6.67 7.52
CA ARG A 96 3.65 7.03 6.51
C ARG A 96 2.66 8.07 7.03
N ILE A 97 2.21 7.94 8.27
CA ILE A 97 1.34 8.93 8.92
C ILE A 97 2.07 10.29 9.01
N ALA A 98 3.32 10.30 9.47
CA ALA A 98 4.10 11.52 9.54
C ALA A 98 4.29 12.18 8.17
N GLY A 99 4.55 11.39 7.13
CA GLY A 99 4.64 11.89 5.75
C GLY A 99 3.34 12.49 5.23
N LEU A 100 2.21 11.84 5.50
CA LEU A 100 0.89 12.35 5.12
C LEU A 100 0.53 13.62 5.89
N GLN A 101 0.85 13.72 7.17
CA GLN A 101 0.65 14.93 7.98
C GLN A 101 1.50 16.10 7.48
N ALA A 102 2.76 15.85 7.11
CA ALA A 102 3.61 16.87 6.53
C ALA A 102 3.07 17.37 5.17
N LEU A 103 2.55 16.46 4.33
CA LEU A 103 1.91 16.82 3.07
C LEU A 103 0.65 17.65 3.30
N ASP A 104 -0.21 17.26 4.23
CA ASP A 104 -1.43 17.97 4.60
C ASP A 104 -1.12 19.41 5.08
N ALA A 105 -0.13 19.57 5.95
CA ALA A 105 0.33 20.87 6.41
C ALA A 105 0.83 21.76 5.25
N ARG A 106 1.54 21.18 4.27
CA ARG A 106 1.98 21.92 3.07
C ARG A 106 0.81 22.33 2.19
N LEU A 107 -0.17 21.45 2.00
CA LEU A 107 -1.39 21.78 1.25
C LEU A 107 -2.19 22.89 1.94
N ALA A 108 -2.37 22.83 3.25
CA ALA A 108 -3.06 23.86 4.03
C ALA A 108 -2.34 25.22 3.95
N SER A 109 -1.00 25.23 4.03
CA SER A 109 -0.20 26.43 3.84
C SER A 109 -0.41 27.03 2.46
N LEU A 110 -0.39 26.21 1.42
CA LEU A 110 -0.63 26.65 0.04
C LEU A 110 -2.04 27.21 -0.15
N GLU A 111 -3.05 26.55 0.40
CA GLU A 111 -4.43 27.01 0.37
C GLU A 111 -4.58 28.38 1.04
N GLN A 112 -3.96 28.57 2.20
CA GLN A 112 -3.94 29.86 2.91
C GLN A 112 -3.28 30.97 2.09
N HIS A 113 -2.15 30.68 1.43
CA HIS A 113 -1.47 31.64 0.54
C HIS A 113 -2.36 32.06 -0.64
N LEU A 114 -3.06 31.12 -1.24
CA LEU A 114 -3.98 31.42 -2.35
C LEU A 114 -5.16 32.27 -1.90
N GLN A 115 -5.69 32.04 -0.71
CA GLN A 115 -6.80 32.83 -0.14
C GLN A 115 -6.38 34.27 0.25
N THR A 116 -5.14 34.43 0.69
CA THR A 116 -4.62 35.75 1.09
C THR A 116 -4.10 36.62 -0.08
N GLY A 117 -4.10 36.08 -1.30
CA GLY A 117 -3.72 36.81 -2.50
C GLY A 117 -2.24 37.26 -2.56
N GLN A 118 -1.36 36.65 -1.76
CA GLN A 118 0.07 36.96 -1.79
C GLN A 118 0.82 36.16 -2.85
N PRO A 119 1.43 36.79 -3.85
CA PRO A 119 2.07 36.10 -4.98
C PRO A 119 3.53 35.66 -4.67
N ARG A 120 3.78 34.92 -3.58
CA ARG A 120 5.15 34.45 -3.24
C ARG A 120 5.25 32.93 -3.13
N LEU A 121 4.62 32.21 -4.06
CA LEU A 121 4.71 30.74 -4.12
C LEU A 121 6.09 30.20 -4.53
N ALA A 122 6.88 31.00 -5.25
CA ALA A 122 8.14 30.52 -5.83
C ALA A 122 9.30 30.43 -4.85
N ALA A 123 9.25 31.15 -3.72
CA ALA A 123 10.38 31.23 -2.78
C ALA A 123 10.38 30.11 -1.70
N GLU A 124 9.21 29.52 -1.42
CA GLU A 124 9.05 28.55 -0.32
C GLU A 124 8.90 27.08 -0.76
N LEU A 125 8.93 26.81 -2.08
CA LEU A 125 8.86 25.46 -2.66
C LEU A 125 10.14 25.13 -3.44
N PRO A 126 11.27 24.90 -2.78
CA PRO A 126 12.53 24.62 -3.49
C PRO A 126 12.51 23.35 -4.34
N MET A 127 11.53 22.48 -4.15
CA MET A 127 11.37 21.23 -4.91
C MET A 127 10.70 21.41 -6.27
N ILE A 128 9.99 22.54 -6.52
CA ILE A 128 9.34 22.79 -7.82
C ILE A 128 10.32 23.44 -8.81
N ALA A 129 11.38 24.07 -8.31
CA ALA A 129 12.37 24.70 -9.17
C ALA A 129 13.29 23.70 -9.90
N ALA A 130 13.36 22.45 -9.44
CA ALA A 130 14.20 21.42 -10.07
C ALA A 130 13.56 20.78 -11.31
N ASP A 131 12.21 20.85 -11.44
CA ASP A 131 11.44 20.31 -12.56
C ASP A 131 10.76 21.39 -13.42
N ALA A 132 11.07 22.67 -13.19
CA ALA A 132 10.62 23.73 -14.07
C ALA A 132 11.29 23.57 -15.45
N GLY A 133 10.55 23.02 -16.38
CA GLY A 133 11.00 22.88 -17.77
C GLY A 133 11.50 24.21 -18.34
N PRO A 134 12.20 24.20 -19.48
CA PRO A 134 12.92 25.35 -20.04
C PRO A 134 12.08 26.61 -20.27
N CYS A 135 10.74 26.49 -20.19
CA CYS A 135 9.82 27.61 -20.37
C CYS A 135 9.80 28.58 -19.16
N CYS A 136 10.06 28.11 -17.92
CA CYS A 136 10.05 28.98 -16.75
C CYS A 136 11.45 29.53 -16.38
N ALA A 137 12.52 28.91 -16.87
CA ALA A 137 13.89 29.41 -16.63
C ALA A 137 14.20 30.72 -17.39
N ALA A 138 13.49 30.99 -18.49
CA ALA A 138 13.69 32.20 -19.30
C ALA A 138 13.00 33.45 -18.67
N ALA A 139 12.04 33.29 -17.77
CA ALA A 139 11.30 34.39 -17.17
C ALA A 139 12.06 35.12 -16.03
N ALA A 140 13.13 34.50 -15.53
CA ALA A 140 13.92 35.08 -14.41
C ALA A 140 14.96 36.15 -14.88
N ALA A 141 15.14 36.32 -16.15
CA ALA A 141 16.19 37.19 -16.72
C ALA A 141 15.67 38.43 -17.44
N VAL A 142 14.37 38.74 -17.40
CA VAL A 142 13.79 39.90 -18.11
C VAL A 142 13.15 40.86 -17.10
N GLU A 143 13.77 42.03 -16.95
CA GLU A 143 13.28 43.14 -16.10
C GLU A 143 12.09 43.91 -16.70
N ASP A 144 11.44 43.39 -17.75
CA ASP A 144 10.29 44.04 -18.36
C ASP A 144 9.07 43.11 -18.38
N VAL A 145 8.09 43.43 -17.56
CA VAL A 145 6.90 42.60 -17.25
C VAL A 145 5.80 42.75 -18.33
N SER A 146 6.10 43.39 -19.48
CA SER A 146 5.11 43.64 -20.54
C SER A 146 5.02 42.54 -21.61
N ALA A 147 5.92 41.56 -21.60
CA ALA A 147 5.89 40.45 -22.54
C ALA A 147 5.27 39.23 -21.88
N GLY A 148 3.97 39.05 -21.97
CA GLY A 148 3.25 37.87 -21.50
C GLY A 148 3.82 36.59 -22.07
N CYS A 149 4.08 35.61 -21.22
CA CYS A 149 4.49 34.27 -21.60
C CYS A 149 3.44 33.65 -22.54
N ALA A 150 3.83 33.20 -23.70
CA ALA A 150 2.97 32.64 -24.74
C ALA A 150 2.11 31.43 -24.28
N CYS A 151 2.50 30.79 -23.19
CA CYS A 151 1.75 29.67 -22.60
C CYS A 151 0.51 30.10 -21.79
N CYS A 152 0.44 31.38 -21.34
CA CYS A 152 -0.68 31.90 -20.56
C CYS A 152 -1.74 32.62 -21.39
N ALA A 153 -1.49 32.86 -22.67
CA ALA A 153 -2.38 33.58 -23.57
C ALA A 153 -3.56 32.73 -24.11
N SER A 154 -3.60 31.41 -23.85
CA SER A 154 -4.62 30.52 -24.44
C SER A 154 -5.79 30.18 -23.49
N SER A 155 -5.92 30.81 -22.32
CA SER A 155 -6.93 30.45 -21.33
C SER A 155 -8.06 31.48 -21.13
N LEU A 156 -8.20 32.48 -22.02
CA LEU A 156 -9.29 33.45 -21.98
C LEU A 156 -9.98 33.47 -23.34
N GLY A 157 -10.83 32.49 -23.60
CA GLY A 157 -11.76 32.41 -24.69
C GLY A 157 -12.92 31.50 -24.34
#